data_8871d06776780fd69a53123e24e770dc
#
_entry.id   8871d06776780fd69a53123e24e770dc
#
_cell.length_a   1.000
_cell.length_b   1.000
_cell.length_c   1.000
_cell.angle_alpha   90.00
_cell.angle_beta   90.00
_cell.angle_gamma   90.00
#
_symmetry.space_group_name_H-M   'P 1'
#
loop_
_entity.id
_entity.type
_entity.pdbx_description
1 polymer ?
#
loop_
_entity_poly.entity_id
_entity_poly.type
_entity_poly.pdbx_seq_one_letter_code
_entity_poly.pdbx_strand_id
1 'polypeptide(L)'
;MKRTLIRYKTRPETTEQNQRLIEDVFAELQAKSPEGIRYMALKLADGSFLHFVETGDGDSPLPAMEAFRRFQSGIRERCIEPPQPLEAVVVGNYRMLGER
;
A
#
# COMPACT_ATOMS: atom_id res chain seq x y z
N MET A 1 -4.74 -10.28 13.81
CA MET A 1 -4.00 -9.41 12.87
C MET A 1 -4.28 -9.85 11.44
N LYS A 2 -4.57 -8.91 10.58
CA LYS A 2 -4.89 -9.22 9.19
C LYS A 2 -3.79 -8.69 8.28
N ARG A 3 -3.36 -9.52 7.35
CA ARG A 3 -2.37 -9.13 6.34
C ARG A 3 -3.01 -9.19 4.95
N THR A 4 -2.83 -8.14 4.19
CA THR A 4 -3.43 -8.03 2.85
C THR A 4 -2.34 -7.64 1.87
N LEU A 5 -2.29 -8.34 0.74
CA LEU A 5 -1.42 -7.99 -0.36
C LEU A 5 -2.27 -7.48 -1.50
N ILE A 6 -1.94 -6.29 -2.00
CA ILE A 6 -2.69 -5.67 -3.10
C ILE A 6 -1.73 -5.49 -4.25
N ARG A 7 -2.11 -6.00 -5.42
CA ARG A 7 -1.30 -5.85 -6.62
C ARG A 7 -2.10 -5.13 -7.70
N TYR A 8 -1.43 -4.23 -8.42
CA TYR A 8 -2.00 -3.57 -9.59
C TYR A 8 -0.88 -3.14 -10.52
N LYS A 9 -1.25 -2.76 -11.74
CA LYS A 9 -0.27 -2.30 -12.71
C LYS A 9 -0.76 -1.00 -13.32
N THR A 10 0.09 0.02 -13.30
CA THR A 10 -0.28 1.33 -13.82
C THR A 10 0.01 1.44 -15.30
N ARG A 11 -0.66 2.38 -15.95
CA ARG A 11 -0.28 2.79 -17.32
C ARG A 11 1.10 3.44 -17.24
N PRO A 12 1.94 3.27 -18.28
CA PRO A 12 3.28 3.87 -18.23
C PRO A 12 3.25 5.37 -17.98
N GLU A 13 2.27 6.09 -18.54
CA GLU A 13 2.23 7.54 -18.40
C GLU A 13 1.75 7.99 -17.01
N THR A 14 1.21 7.07 -16.18
CA THR A 14 0.73 7.42 -14.84
C THR A 14 1.58 6.80 -13.73
N THR A 15 2.61 6.04 -14.07
CA THR A 15 3.40 5.33 -13.08
C THR A 15 4.06 6.29 -12.10
N GLU A 16 4.64 7.38 -12.61
CA GLU A 16 5.32 8.34 -11.76
C GLU A 16 4.34 9.07 -10.85
N GLN A 17 3.19 9.45 -11.39
CA GLN A 17 2.14 10.09 -10.59
C GLN A 17 1.69 9.16 -9.47
N ASN A 18 1.51 7.89 -9.78
CA ASN A 18 1.09 6.92 -8.78
C ASN A 18 2.12 6.80 -7.66
N GLN A 19 3.40 6.80 -8.02
CA GLN A 19 4.45 6.73 -7.01
C GLN A 19 4.42 7.95 -6.08
N ARG A 20 4.21 9.14 -6.63
CA ARG A 20 4.14 10.34 -5.80
C ARG A 20 2.96 10.31 -4.84
N LEU A 21 1.82 9.79 -5.30
CA LEU A 21 0.66 9.66 -4.42
C LEU A 21 0.94 8.69 -3.28
N ILE A 22 1.67 7.59 -3.57
CA ILE A 22 2.09 6.66 -2.52
C ILE A 22 3.03 7.36 -1.54
N GLU A 23 4.00 8.11 -2.05
CA GLU A 23 4.95 8.81 -1.19
C GLU A 23 4.23 9.78 -0.25
N ASP A 24 3.17 10.43 -0.73
CA ASP A 24 2.39 11.31 0.11
C ASP A 24 1.69 10.54 1.23
N VAL A 25 1.20 9.33 0.94
CA VAL A 25 0.60 8.49 1.98
C VAL A 25 1.61 8.19 3.07
N PHE A 26 2.83 7.81 2.68
CA PHE A 26 3.84 7.46 3.67
C PHE A 26 4.35 8.68 4.43
N ALA A 27 4.38 9.85 3.79
CA ALA A 27 4.71 11.08 4.51
C ALA A 27 3.68 11.36 5.60
N GLU A 28 2.40 11.17 5.31
CA GLU A 28 1.37 11.37 6.32
C GLU A 28 1.44 10.32 7.42
N LEU A 29 1.73 9.06 7.06
CA LEU A 29 1.91 8.01 8.05
C LEU A 29 3.07 8.34 9.00
N GLN A 30 4.20 8.81 8.47
CA GLN A 30 5.33 9.18 9.31
C GLN A 30 4.99 10.34 10.22
N ALA A 31 4.23 11.32 9.73
CA ALA A 31 3.89 12.49 10.52
C ALA A 31 2.91 12.17 11.63
N LYS A 32 1.95 11.31 11.38
CA LYS A 32 0.88 11.02 12.33
C LYS A 32 1.15 9.79 13.19
N SER A 33 2.03 8.91 12.75
CA SER A 33 2.41 7.69 13.48
C SER A 33 1.20 6.94 14.05
N PRO A 34 0.21 6.59 13.22
CA PRO A 34 -0.96 5.88 13.76
C PRO A 34 -0.56 4.49 14.23
N GLU A 35 -1.26 4.02 15.25
CA GLU A 35 -1.04 2.68 15.76
C GLU A 35 -1.92 1.67 15.04
N GLY A 36 -1.54 0.39 15.16
CA GLY A 36 -2.37 -0.67 14.62
C GLY A 36 -2.20 -0.93 13.14
N ILE A 37 -1.18 -0.36 12.52
CA ILE A 37 -0.93 -0.58 11.10
C ILE A 37 0.57 -0.68 10.83
N ARG A 38 0.91 -1.60 9.94
CA ARG A 38 2.25 -1.70 9.34
C ARG A 38 2.04 -1.82 7.85
N TYR A 39 2.84 -1.10 7.08
CA TYR A 39 2.51 -0.91 5.67
C TYR A 39 3.79 -0.76 4.87
N MET A 40 3.84 -1.42 3.74
CA MET A 40 5.00 -1.35 2.85
C MET A 40 4.48 -1.37 1.41
N ALA A 41 5.10 -0.57 0.55
CA ALA A 41 4.75 -0.55 -0.86
C ALA A 41 6.01 -0.78 -1.68
N LEU A 42 5.88 -1.56 -2.75
CA LEU A 42 6.98 -1.87 -3.65
C LEU A 42 6.57 -1.50 -5.07
N LYS A 43 7.53 -0.98 -5.83
CA LYS A 43 7.36 -0.76 -7.26
C LYS A 43 8.24 -1.77 -7.99
N LEU A 44 7.64 -2.52 -8.90
CA LEU A 44 8.34 -3.52 -9.67
C LEU A 44 8.81 -2.92 -10.99
N ALA A 45 9.78 -3.60 -11.62
CA ALA A 45 10.40 -3.09 -12.84
C ALA A 45 9.42 -3.01 -14.01
N ASP A 46 8.34 -3.78 -13.97
CA ASP A 46 7.37 -3.83 -15.08
C ASP A 46 6.22 -2.82 -14.92
N GLY A 47 6.31 -1.91 -13.93
CA GLY A 47 5.25 -0.95 -13.69
C GLY A 47 4.16 -1.43 -12.77
N SER A 48 4.31 -2.62 -12.20
CA SER A 48 3.40 -3.11 -11.16
C SER A 48 3.77 -2.56 -9.81
N PHE A 49 2.78 -2.51 -8.92
CA PHE A 49 2.97 -2.12 -7.53
C PHE A 49 2.41 -3.20 -6.63
N LEU A 50 3.08 -3.42 -5.51
CA LEU A 50 2.59 -4.30 -4.46
C LEU A 50 2.48 -3.51 -3.17
N HIS A 51 1.35 -3.62 -2.51
CA HIS A 51 1.16 -3.02 -1.20
C HIS A 51 0.92 -4.13 -0.21
N PHE A 52 1.70 -4.16 0.86
CA PHE A 52 1.56 -5.16 1.91
C PHE A 52 1.16 -4.44 3.19
N VAL A 53 -0.02 -4.76 3.71
CA VAL A 53 -0.62 -4.04 4.82
C VAL A 53 -0.94 -5.03 5.92
N GLU A 54 -0.50 -4.71 7.15
CA GLU A 54 -0.89 -5.44 8.35
C GLU A 54 -1.73 -4.53 9.21
N THR A 55 -2.92 -4.99 9.59
CA THR A 55 -3.79 -4.23 10.49
C THR A 55 -4.13 -5.06 11.71
N GLY A 56 -4.30 -4.37 12.86
CA GLY A 56 -4.71 -5.03 14.07
C GLY A 56 -6.21 -5.33 14.05
N ASP A 57 -6.77 -5.53 15.25
CA ASP A 57 -8.15 -5.95 15.37
C ASP A 57 -9.13 -4.80 15.18
N GLY A 58 -8.68 -3.56 15.25
CA GLY A 58 -9.55 -2.42 15.05
C GLY A 58 -9.64 -2.00 13.61
N ASP A 59 -10.30 -0.87 13.38
CA ASP A 59 -10.41 -0.31 12.05
C ASP A 59 -9.05 0.22 11.58
N SER A 60 -8.81 0.09 10.27
CA SER A 60 -7.60 0.65 9.66
C SER A 60 -7.65 2.19 9.73
N PRO A 61 -6.52 2.84 10.04
CA PRO A 61 -6.48 4.30 10.00
C PRO A 61 -6.45 4.88 8.60
N LEU A 62 -6.19 4.06 7.58
CA LEU A 62 -5.97 4.56 6.22
C LEU A 62 -7.16 5.34 5.66
N PRO A 63 -8.41 4.84 5.77
CA PRO A 63 -9.52 5.58 5.15
C PRO A 63 -9.74 6.97 5.72
N ALA A 64 -9.25 7.25 6.94
CA ALA A 64 -9.37 8.56 7.55
C ALA A 64 -8.26 9.52 7.11
N MET A 65 -7.26 9.04 6.39
CA MET A 65 -6.12 9.85 6.00
C MET A 65 -6.34 10.49 4.65
N GLU A 66 -6.09 11.79 4.58
CA GLU A 66 -6.36 12.55 3.35
C GLU A 66 -5.48 12.06 2.19
N ALA A 67 -4.21 11.81 2.44
CA ALA A 67 -3.31 11.37 1.38
C ALA A 67 -3.74 10.01 0.84
N PHE A 68 -4.24 9.12 1.71
CA PHE A 68 -4.71 7.82 1.25
C PHE A 68 -5.97 7.97 0.39
N ARG A 69 -6.87 8.87 0.79
CA ARG A 69 -8.06 9.12 -0.03
C ARG A 69 -7.69 9.68 -1.40
N ARG A 70 -6.70 10.58 -1.45
CA ARG A 70 -6.21 11.10 -2.74
C ARG A 70 -5.59 10.00 -3.58
N PHE A 71 -4.83 9.09 -2.95
CA PHE A 71 -4.26 7.96 -3.66
C PHE A 71 -5.34 7.07 -4.24
N GLN A 72 -6.38 6.78 -3.47
CA GLN A 72 -7.45 5.91 -3.92
C GLN A 72 -8.33 6.55 -4.99
N SER A 73 -8.45 7.87 -4.95
CA SER A 73 -9.24 8.58 -5.95
C SER A 73 -8.54 8.48 -7.31
N GLY A 74 -9.24 7.92 -8.28
CA GLY A 74 -8.70 7.79 -9.63
C GLY A 74 -7.71 6.65 -9.83
N ILE A 75 -7.57 5.75 -8.85
CA ILE A 75 -6.59 4.68 -9.02
C ILE A 75 -6.95 3.77 -10.20
N ARG A 76 -8.24 3.56 -10.44
CA ARG A 76 -8.63 2.69 -11.56
C ARG A 76 -8.27 3.30 -12.89
N GLU A 77 -8.39 4.63 -13.02
CA GLU A 77 -8.01 5.30 -14.27
C GLU A 77 -6.50 5.27 -14.49
N ARG A 78 -5.72 5.17 -13.42
CA ARG A 78 -4.27 5.09 -13.57
C ARG A 78 -3.80 3.68 -13.93
N CYS A 79 -4.67 2.68 -13.87
CA CYS A 79 -4.25 1.28 -13.98
C CYS A 79 -4.61 0.65 -15.31
N ILE A 80 -3.70 -0.21 -15.79
CA ILE A 80 -4.00 -1.20 -16.82
C ILE A 80 -4.65 -2.41 -16.16
N GLU A 81 -4.10 -2.83 -15.02
CA GLU A 81 -4.65 -3.92 -14.23
C GLU A 81 -5.07 -3.34 -12.88
N PRO A 82 -6.36 -3.38 -12.55
CA PRO A 82 -6.84 -2.73 -11.35
C PRO A 82 -6.37 -3.44 -10.07
N PRO A 83 -6.45 -2.76 -8.91
CA PRO A 83 -6.03 -3.37 -7.65
C PRO A 83 -6.81 -4.63 -7.33
N GLN A 84 -6.07 -5.65 -6.87
CA GLN A 84 -6.65 -6.91 -6.44
C GLN A 84 -6.13 -7.22 -5.05
N PRO A 85 -6.97 -7.05 -4.02
CA PRO A 85 -6.56 -7.38 -2.66
C PRO A 85 -6.76 -8.86 -2.39
N LEU A 86 -5.75 -9.47 -1.74
CA LEU A 86 -5.81 -10.86 -1.32
C LEU A 86 -5.28 -10.93 0.10
N GLU A 87 -5.97 -11.71 0.92
CA GLU A 87 -5.48 -11.95 2.26
C GLU A 87 -4.23 -12.83 2.18
N ALA A 88 -3.21 -12.50 2.98
CA ALA A 88 -1.91 -13.16 2.89
C ALA A 88 -1.55 -13.76 4.24
N VAL A 89 -0.83 -14.87 4.17
CA VAL A 89 -0.27 -15.53 5.35
C VAL A 89 1.24 -15.60 5.15
N VAL A 90 1.98 -15.18 6.17
CA VAL A 90 3.44 -15.26 6.12
C VAL A 90 3.83 -16.71 6.38
N VAL A 91 4.44 -17.36 5.40
CA VAL A 91 4.86 -18.76 5.54
C VAL A 91 6.33 -18.85 5.92
N GLY A 92 7.05 -17.75 5.92
CA GLY A 92 8.46 -17.73 6.32
C GLY A 92 8.92 -16.29 6.40
N ASN A 93 9.83 -16.01 7.34
CA ASN A 93 10.39 -14.68 7.50
C ASN A 93 11.80 -14.82 8.04
N TYR A 94 12.76 -14.22 7.34
CA TYR A 94 14.11 -14.11 7.83
C TYR A 94 14.53 -12.64 7.76
N ARG A 95 14.29 -11.94 8.87
CA ARG A 95 14.73 -10.55 9.06
C ARG A 95 14.05 -9.52 8.16
N MET A 96 12.96 -9.90 7.47
CA MET A 96 12.31 -8.98 6.54
C MET A 96 11.22 -8.14 7.19
N LEU A 97 10.59 -8.64 8.25
CA LEU A 97 9.44 -7.97 8.86
C LEU A 97 9.79 -7.30 10.18
N GLY A 98 11.06 -6.96 10.37
CA GLY A 98 11.47 -6.22 11.54
C GLY A 98 11.63 -7.02 12.81
N GLU A 99 11.56 -8.34 12.74
CA GLU A 99 11.79 -9.20 13.88
C GLU A 99 13.24 -9.64 13.95
N ARG A 100 13.62 -10.08 15.12
CA ARG A 100 14.93 -10.68 15.35
C ARG A 100 14.86 -12.17 15.21
#